data_4800be5caf6c44f303f20648a579b648
#
_entry.id   4800be5caf6c44f303f20648a579b648
#
_cell.length_a   1.000
_cell.length_b   1.000
_cell.length_c   1.000
_cell.angle_alpha   90.00
_cell.angle_beta   90.00
_cell.angle_gamma   90.00
#
_symmetry.space_group_name_H-M   'P 1'
#
loop_
_entity.id
_entity.type
_entity.pdbx_description
1 polymer ?
#
loop_
_entity_poly.entity_id
_entity_poly.type
_entity_poly.pdbx_seq_one_letter_code
_entity_poly.pdbx_strand_id
1 'polypeptide(L)'
;MHGRHPYWAIFSAVLMTFIGVLNETSMNVAYPVLAKEFGVSLDVVQWITGGYLLMVTIVMGTTAYCLRQWAARWLHLAAVSAFVTGDLICALAVNFPMLLAGRLIQAIATGFSTPMMFFLIFTQIPRERLGVMNGVAGMVISLAPALGPTYGGAVLAAGSWRVVFWLILPLALLSLIAGQLTIRNQPFGNSQPFSFLALFLLAGSLFSIVTGVARFGKSGWTSSCWLLLLLGLILFGGFVWLNQHGKTRLFDLGVFAQSSVRLSEWTYFSLQFINIGASLALPIYCEYVLHASSLTAGMVLLPGSLLGAVMAPLSGFLADRYGYGLPTRLGSILIVLGTTGLLVFQSQLTPLSVMVLFIVMRLGFNAAFSNTIANASTLVAKEKSTDVNSIFNMTQQFAGSLGVGIMTALIALSQNQGQGSMALRTFKGSRLDFWLLVILAFSVLATVWLNFFRQQQLKNAATK
;
A
#
# COMPACT_ATOMS: atom_id res chain seq x y z
N MET A 1 -29.41 1.28 12.57
CA MET A 1 -29.43 2.66 13.14
C MET A 1 -28.36 3.50 12.44
N HIS A 2 -28.73 4.29 11.46
CA HIS A 2 -27.81 5.14 10.70
C HIS A 2 -27.34 6.31 11.57
N GLY A 3 -26.04 6.55 11.64
CA GLY A 3 -25.48 7.70 12.35
C GLY A 3 -25.93 9.01 11.74
N ARG A 4 -26.13 10.06 12.56
CA ARG A 4 -26.54 11.38 12.07
C ARG A 4 -25.62 11.94 10.96
N HIS A 5 -24.34 11.50 10.88
CA HIS A 5 -23.35 11.99 9.91
C HIS A 5 -22.29 10.92 9.53
N PRO A 6 -22.64 9.78 8.87
CA PRO A 6 -21.70 8.73 8.55
C PRO A 6 -20.57 9.20 7.61
N TYR A 7 -20.87 10.12 6.70
CA TYR A 7 -19.89 10.68 5.76
C TYR A 7 -18.78 11.49 6.45
N TRP A 8 -19.09 12.21 7.55
CA TRP A 8 -18.09 12.95 8.30
C TRP A 8 -17.16 12.04 9.12
N ALA A 9 -17.69 10.93 9.63
CA ALA A 9 -16.88 9.90 10.27
C ALA A 9 -15.90 9.24 9.29
N ILE A 10 -16.39 8.92 8.09
CA ILE A 10 -15.55 8.38 7.02
C ILE A 10 -14.54 9.43 6.56
N PHE A 11 -14.97 10.68 6.36
CA PHE A 11 -14.09 11.78 5.97
C PHE A 11 -12.92 11.96 6.93
N SER A 12 -13.12 11.86 8.24
CA SER A 12 -12.02 11.97 9.21
C SER A 12 -10.96 10.88 9.03
N ALA A 13 -11.38 9.62 8.81
CA ALA A 13 -10.45 8.52 8.56
C ALA A 13 -9.78 8.61 7.17
N VAL A 14 -10.53 9.04 6.15
CA VAL A 14 -10.02 9.32 4.79
C VAL A 14 -8.96 10.41 4.83
N LEU A 15 -9.23 11.53 5.52
CA LEU A 15 -8.29 12.64 5.65
C LEU A 15 -7.01 12.19 6.37
N MET A 16 -7.15 11.43 7.45
CA MET A 16 -5.99 10.91 8.19
C MET A 16 -5.15 9.93 7.32
N THR A 17 -5.81 9.05 6.57
CA THR A 17 -5.14 8.15 5.62
C THR A 17 -4.41 8.95 4.53
N PHE A 18 -5.07 9.96 3.96
CA PHE A 18 -4.49 10.82 2.92
C PHE A 18 -3.21 11.51 3.39
N ILE A 19 -3.27 12.22 4.54
CA ILE A 19 -2.11 12.94 5.05
C ILE A 19 -0.99 12.00 5.51
N GLY A 20 -1.33 10.82 6.04
CA GLY A 20 -0.35 9.81 6.41
C GLY A 20 0.43 9.30 5.21
N VAL A 21 -0.26 8.92 4.13
CA VAL A 21 0.37 8.43 2.88
C VAL A 21 1.07 9.57 2.10
N LEU A 22 0.51 10.77 2.10
CA LEU A 22 1.15 11.95 1.51
C LEU A 22 2.49 12.24 2.20
N ASN A 23 2.50 12.26 3.53
CA ASN A 23 3.70 12.50 4.33
C ASN A 23 4.73 11.36 4.20
N GLU A 24 4.27 10.12 4.03
CA GLU A 24 5.13 8.95 3.76
C GLU A 24 6.06 9.20 2.58
N THR A 25 5.51 9.66 1.46
CA THR A 25 6.23 9.80 0.19
C THR A 25 6.87 11.17 -0.01
N SER A 26 6.40 12.21 0.70
CA SER A 26 6.95 13.57 0.58
C SER A 26 8.40 13.68 1.05
N MET A 27 8.80 12.87 2.02
CA MET A 27 10.17 12.91 2.57
C MET A 27 11.23 12.29 1.66
N ASN A 28 10.83 11.52 0.63
CA ASN A 28 11.77 10.91 -0.30
C ASN A 28 12.62 11.95 -1.06
N VAL A 29 12.04 13.11 -1.34
CA VAL A 29 12.73 14.21 -2.04
C VAL A 29 13.75 14.91 -1.14
N ALA A 30 13.60 14.81 0.17
CA ALA A 30 14.48 15.45 1.15
C ALA A 30 15.73 14.61 1.49
N TYR A 31 15.86 13.36 1.01
CA TYR A 31 16.97 12.47 1.38
C TYR A 31 18.36 13.09 1.23
N PRO A 32 18.72 13.75 0.11
CA PRO A 32 20.06 14.33 -0.03
C PRO A 32 20.32 15.45 0.99
N VAL A 33 19.29 16.25 1.29
CA VAL A 33 19.38 17.34 2.27
C VAL A 33 19.56 16.80 3.68
N LEU A 34 18.78 15.78 4.04
CA LEU A 34 18.85 15.12 5.35
C LEU A 34 20.18 14.38 5.57
N ALA A 35 20.70 13.72 4.54
CA ALA A 35 22.01 13.08 4.58
C ALA A 35 23.11 14.08 4.90
N LYS A 36 23.08 15.26 4.22
CA LYS A 36 24.03 16.34 4.44
C LYS A 36 23.86 16.99 5.80
N GLU A 37 22.64 17.30 6.22
CA GLU A 37 22.35 18.01 7.47
C GLU A 37 22.71 17.18 8.70
N PHE A 38 22.38 15.88 8.68
CA PHE A 38 22.66 15.00 9.82
C PHE A 38 24.00 14.24 9.73
N GLY A 39 24.76 14.40 8.64
CA GLY A 39 26.04 13.72 8.45
C GLY A 39 25.94 12.20 8.37
N VAL A 40 24.84 11.67 7.83
CA VAL A 40 24.59 10.24 7.67
C VAL A 40 24.54 9.85 6.20
N SER A 41 24.81 8.57 5.89
CA SER A 41 24.77 8.06 4.54
C SER A 41 23.32 7.91 4.02
N LEU A 42 23.15 7.90 2.70
CA LEU A 42 21.82 7.78 2.07
C LEU A 42 21.08 6.48 2.41
N ASP A 43 21.83 5.37 2.61
CA ASP A 43 21.28 4.09 3.04
C ASP A 43 20.72 4.13 4.48
N VAL A 44 21.28 4.99 5.33
CA VAL A 44 20.73 5.27 6.68
C VAL A 44 19.47 6.14 6.54
N VAL A 45 19.50 7.19 5.71
CA VAL A 45 18.35 8.08 5.51
C VAL A 45 17.13 7.34 4.95
N GLN A 46 17.31 6.34 4.09
CA GLN A 46 16.22 5.52 3.56
C GLN A 46 15.35 4.86 4.65
N TRP A 47 15.86 4.66 5.86
CA TRP A 47 15.09 4.13 6.98
C TRP A 47 13.94 5.06 7.43
N ILE A 48 14.00 6.35 7.09
CA ILE A 48 12.88 7.29 7.34
C ILE A 48 11.60 6.81 6.64
N THR A 49 11.71 6.27 5.42
CA THR A 49 10.55 5.73 4.68
C THR A 49 10.45 4.21 4.84
N GLY A 50 11.56 3.47 4.77
CA GLY A 50 11.55 2.02 4.93
C GLY A 50 11.06 1.59 6.33
N GLY A 51 11.56 2.22 7.37
CA GLY A 51 11.10 1.99 8.75
C GLY A 51 9.65 2.40 8.97
N TYR A 52 9.24 3.52 8.36
CA TYR A 52 7.85 3.98 8.38
C TYR A 52 6.91 2.94 7.76
N LEU A 53 7.17 2.48 6.53
CA LEU A 53 6.38 1.46 5.82
C LEU A 53 6.30 0.15 6.60
N LEU A 54 7.42 -0.28 7.19
CA LEU A 54 7.47 -1.48 8.01
C LEU A 54 6.57 -1.33 9.25
N MET A 55 6.66 -0.21 9.95
CA MET A 55 5.83 0.07 11.12
C MET A 55 4.33 0.15 10.73
N VAL A 56 4.00 0.82 9.61
CA VAL A 56 2.62 0.85 9.07
C VAL A 56 2.11 -0.56 8.85
N THR A 57 2.90 -1.43 8.19
CA THR A 57 2.52 -2.82 7.91
C THR A 57 2.23 -3.61 9.19
N ILE A 58 3.10 -3.47 10.20
CA ILE A 58 2.96 -4.13 11.50
C ILE A 58 1.67 -3.68 12.20
N VAL A 59 1.42 -2.37 12.24
CA VAL A 59 0.25 -1.80 12.90
C VAL A 59 -1.04 -2.17 12.16
N MET A 60 -1.05 -2.18 10.83
CA MET A 60 -2.20 -2.65 10.03
C MET A 60 -2.60 -4.08 10.42
N GLY A 61 -1.62 -4.97 10.65
CA GLY A 61 -1.86 -6.34 11.11
C GLY A 61 -2.51 -6.43 12.49
N THR A 62 -2.41 -5.39 13.33
CA THR A 62 -3.05 -5.36 14.65
C THR A 62 -4.43 -4.72 14.65
N THR A 63 -4.80 -4.02 13.57
CA THR A 63 -5.98 -3.14 13.57
C THR A 63 -7.28 -3.91 13.75
N ALA A 64 -7.40 -5.13 13.20
CA ALA A 64 -8.58 -5.98 13.42
C ALA A 64 -8.78 -6.29 14.90
N TYR A 65 -7.72 -6.63 15.60
CA TYR A 65 -7.76 -6.84 17.05
C TYR A 65 -8.18 -5.57 17.79
N CYS A 66 -7.54 -4.44 17.49
CA CYS A 66 -7.82 -3.16 18.16
C CYS A 66 -9.27 -2.71 17.95
N LEU A 67 -9.83 -2.86 16.74
CA LEU A 67 -11.24 -2.52 16.46
C LEU A 67 -12.26 -3.43 17.13
N ARG A 68 -11.87 -4.67 17.49
CA ARG A 68 -12.72 -5.57 18.30
C ARG A 68 -12.70 -5.21 19.79
N GLN A 69 -11.60 -4.63 20.29
CA GLN A 69 -11.41 -4.33 21.72
C GLN A 69 -11.82 -2.90 22.07
N TRP A 70 -11.52 -1.96 21.18
CA TRP A 70 -11.70 -0.54 21.42
C TRP A 70 -12.74 0.06 20.47
N ALA A 71 -13.51 1.00 20.98
CA ALA A 71 -14.39 1.76 20.12
C ALA A 71 -13.57 2.53 19.08
N ALA A 72 -14.01 2.53 17.83
CA ALA A 72 -13.33 3.18 16.71
C ALA A 72 -12.99 4.65 16.99
N ARG A 73 -13.81 5.35 17.80
CA ARG A 73 -13.55 6.73 18.24
C ARG A 73 -12.25 6.86 19.05
N TRP A 74 -12.00 5.95 19.98
CA TRP A 74 -10.79 5.98 20.82
C TRP A 74 -9.57 5.55 20.03
N LEU A 75 -9.72 4.60 19.11
CA LEU A 75 -8.65 4.19 18.19
C LEU A 75 -8.27 5.32 17.26
N HIS A 76 -9.25 6.08 16.72
CA HIS A 76 -9.01 7.28 15.92
C HIS A 76 -8.29 8.36 16.74
N LEU A 77 -8.71 8.62 17.97
CA LEU A 77 -8.04 9.57 18.87
C LEU A 77 -6.58 9.17 19.07
N ALA A 78 -6.32 7.90 19.43
CA ALA A 78 -4.96 7.40 19.63
C ALA A 78 -4.10 7.52 18.36
N ALA A 79 -4.68 7.18 17.19
CA ALA A 79 -4.01 7.30 15.90
C ALA A 79 -3.61 8.76 15.59
N VAL A 80 -4.57 9.69 15.66
CA VAL A 80 -4.27 11.11 15.37
C VAL A 80 -3.33 11.71 16.41
N SER A 81 -3.46 11.35 17.70
CA SER A 81 -2.52 11.80 18.73
C SER A 81 -1.11 11.30 18.49
N ALA A 82 -0.94 10.04 18.07
CA ALA A 82 0.36 9.49 17.67
C ALA A 82 0.92 10.25 16.45
N PHE A 83 0.07 10.56 15.45
CA PHE A 83 0.50 11.34 14.28
C PHE A 83 0.99 12.73 14.69
N VAL A 84 0.20 13.49 15.43
CA VAL A 84 0.54 14.85 15.88
C VAL A 84 1.82 14.83 16.72
N THR A 85 1.94 13.87 17.65
CA THR A 85 3.16 13.73 18.46
C THR A 85 4.38 13.42 17.60
N GLY A 86 4.27 12.45 16.69
CA GLY A 86 5.35 12.11 15.77
C GLY A 86 5.71 13.26 14.82
N ASP A 87 4.71 14.01 14.37
CA ASP A 87 4.85 15.19 13.50
C ASP A 87 5.64 16.30 14.20
N LEU A 88 5.30 16.60 15.46
CA LEU A 88 6.02 17.56 16.29
C LEU A 88 7.47 17.12 16.55
N ILE A 89 7.69 15.83 16.86
CA ILE A 89 9.04 15.28 17.05
C ILE A 89 9.86 15.45 15.76
N CYS A 90 9.27 15.16 14.58
CA CYS A 90 9.94 15.33 13.29
C CYS A 90 10.24 16.80 12.99
N ALA A 91 9.26 17.69 13.21
CA ALA A 91 9.42 19.12 12.97
C ALA A 91 10.54 19.76 13.84
N LEU A 92 10.72 19.24 15.06
CA LEU A 92 11.70 19.72 16.05
C LEU A 92 12.98 18.86 16.06
N ALA A 93 13.15 17.91 15.12
CA ALA A 93 14.28 16.98 15.13
C ALA A 93 15.61 17.70 14.95
N VAL A 94 16.54 17.46 15.90
CA VAL A 94 17.89 17.99 15.91
C VAL A 94 18.94 16.97 15.46
N ASN A 95 18.55 15.70 15.38
CA ASN A 95 19.40 14.60 14.92
C ASN A 95 18.58 13.51 14.19
N PHE A 96 19.26 12.64 13.47
CA PHE A 96 18.63 11.57 12.69
C PHE A 96 17.82 10.58 13.56
N PRO A 97 18.30 10.07 14.71
CA PRO A 97 17.51 9.17 15.56
C PRO A 97 16.18 9.80 16.03
N MET A 98 16.17 11.09 16.35
CA MET A 98 14.95 11.79 16.74
C MET A 98 13.95 11.87 15.57
N LEU A 99 14.44 12.20 14.37
CA LEU A 99 13.61 12.22 13.16
C LEU A 99 13.03 10.82 12.88
N LEU A 100 13.85 9.78 12.95
CA LEU A 100 13.40 8.40 12.73
C LEU A 100 12.36 7.97 13.78
N ALA A 101 12.58 8.28 15.06
CA ALA A 101 11.61 7.98 16.12
C ALA A 101 10.27 8.68 15.86
N GLY A 102 10.27 9.96 15.49
CA GLY A 102 9.06 10.69 15.11
C GLY A 102 8.33 10.02 13.94
N ARG A 103 9.06 9.58 12.92
CA ARG A 103 8.51 8.86 11.75
C ARG A 103 7.87 7.51 12.14
N LEU A 104 8.49 6.75 13.02
CA LEU A 104 7.93 5.48 13.50
C LEU A 104 6.65 5.71 14.31
N ILE A 105 6.57 6.78 15.11
CA ILE A 105 5.36 7.15 15.83
C ILE A 105 4.25 7.61 14.87
N GLN A 106 4.55 8.41 13.85
CA GLN A 106 3.59 8.80 12.81
C GLN A 106 3.01 7.57 12.07
N ALA A 107 3.85 6.58 11.79
CA ALA A 107 3.46 5.36 11.09
C ALA A 107 2.34 4.59 11.80
N ILE A 108 2.26 4.66 13.14
CA ILE A 108 1.18 4.06 13.94
C ILE A 108 -0.18 4.61 13.48
N ALA A 109 -0.25 5.91 13.24
CA ALA A 109 -1.49 6.55 12.81
C ALA A 109 -1.95 6.06 11.43
N THR A 110 -1.05 6.02 10.45
CA THR A 110 -1.35 5.55 9.09
C THR A 110 -1.76 4.07 9.11
N GLY A 111 -1.09 3.26 9.94
CA GLY A 111 -1.39 1.85 10.13
C GLY A 111 -2.80 1.60 10.67
N PHE A 112 -3.31 2.44 11.56
CA PHE A 112 -4.69 2.34 12.04
C PHE A 112 -5.70 2.99 11.09
N SER A 113 -5.37 4.13 10.48
CA SER A 113 -6.34 4.96 9.75
C SER A 113 -6.83 4.29 8.48
N THR A 114 -5.97 3.62 7.72
CA THR A 114 -6.35 2.98 6.45
C THR A 114 -7.34 1.82 6.65
N PRO A 115 -7.07 0.80 7.50
CA PRO A 115 -8.07 -0.24 7.74
C PRO A 115 -9.33 0.29 8.42
N MET A 116 -9.21 1.31 9.30
CA MET A 116 -10.36 1.94 9.94
C MET A 116 -11.24 2.69 8.93
N MET A 117 -10.67 3.32 7.91
CA MET A 117 -11.42 3.93 6.81
C MET A 117 -12.34 2.90 6.14
N PHE A 118 -11.82 1.75 5.76
CA PHE A 118 -12.63 0.67 5.19
C PHE A 118 -13.63 0.11 6.19
N PHE A 119 -13.24 -0.08 7.44
CA PHE A 119 -14.16 -0.51 8.51
C PHE A 119 -15.37 0.42 8.63
N LEU A 120 -15.16 1.74 8.66
CA LEU A 120 -16.25 2.71 8.74
C LEU A 120 -17.13 2.68 7.48
N ILE A 121 -16.55 2.52 6.28
CA ILE A 121 -17.30 2.37 5.02
C ILE A 121 -18.20 1.13 5.10
N PHE A 122 -17.65 -0.05 5.42
CA PHE A 122 -18.42 -1.29 5.43
C PHE A 122 -19.48 -1.38 6.54
N THR A 123 -19.27 -0.65 7.66
CA THR A 123 -20.20 -0.68 8.78
C THR A 123 -21.28 0.39 8.74
N GLN A 124 -21.03 1.52 8.04
CA GLN A 124 -21.91 2.70 8.10
C GLN A 124 -22.60 3.03 6.76
N ILE A 125 -22.06 2.52 5.63
CA ILE A 125 -22.61 2.82 4.30
C ILE A 125 -23.57 1.69 3.85
N PRO A 126 -24.74 2.03 3.25
CA PRO A 126 -25.63 1.05 2.64
C PRO A 126 -24.93 0.28 1.51
N ARG A 127 -25.35 -0.97 1.29
CA ARG A 127 -24.74 -1.88 0.30
C ARG A 127 -24.73 -1.32 -1.11
N GLU A 128 -25.76 -0.54 -1.46
CA GLU A 128 -25.97 0.07 -2.78
C GLU A 128 -24.95 1.17 -3.13
N ARG A 129 -24.21 1.68 -2.12
CA ARG A 129 -23.22 2.75 -2.29
C ARG A 129 -21.82 2.34 -1.85
N LEU A 130 -21.63 1.06 -1.50
CA LEU A 130 -20.32 0.57 -1.04
C LEU A 130 -19.25 0.70 -2.13
N GLY A 131 -19.59 0.45 -3.40
CA GLY A 131 -18.66 0.54 -4.51
C GLY A 131 -18.12 1.96 -4.69
N VAL A 132 -19.00 2.96 -4.73
CA VAL A 132 -18.59 4.38 -4.83
C VAL A 132 -17.70 4.77 -3.64
N MET A 133 -18.09 4.42 -2.41
CA MET A 133 -17.31 4.79 -1.22
C MET A 133 -15.96 4.07 -1.14
N ASN A 134 -15.89 2.81 -1.56
CA ASN A 134 -14.61 2.12 -1.73
C ASN A 134 -13.77 2.71 -2.86
N GLY A 135 -14.42 3.19 -3.93
CA GLY A 135 -13.77 3.94 -5.00
C GLY A 135 -13.13 5.24 -4.49
N VAL A 136 -13.82 5.98 -3.62
CA VAL A 136 -13.25 7.18 -2.95
C VAL A 136 -12.04 6.80 -2.08
N ALA A 137 -12.13 5.70 -1.33
CA ALA A 137 -10.99 5.18 -0.56
C ALA A 137 -9.81 4.82 -1.47
N GLY A 138 -10.06 4.14 -2.59
CA GLY A 138 -9.06 3.82 -3.61
C GLY A 138 -8.45 5.06 -4.28
N MET A 139 -9.24 6.11 -4.51
CA MET A 139 -8.75 7.40 -4.99
C MET A 139 -7.72 8.00 -4.03
N VAL A 140 -8.01 8.00 -2.74
CA VAL A 140 -7.09 8.51 -1.70
C VAL A 140 -5.78 7.72 -1.68
N ILE A 141 -5.86 6.38 -1.67
CA ILE A 141 -4.69 5.48 -1.69
C ILE A 141 -3.85 5.68 -2.96
N SER A 142 -4.48 6.05 -4.07
CA SER A 142 -3.82 6.24 -5.36
C SER A 142 -3.22 7.62 -5.54
N LEU A 143 -3.91 8.66 -5.06
CA LEU A 143 -3.55 10.06 -5.26
C LEU A 143 -2.50 10.55 -4.26
N ALA A 144 -2.61 10.14 -3.00
CA ALA A 144 -1.71 10.62 -1.95
C ALA A 144 -0.23 10.32 -2.23
N PRO A 145 0.19 9.11 -2.65
CA PRO A 145 1.59 8.85 -3.00
C PRO A 145 2.07 9.65 -4.22
N ALA A 146 1.17 9.94 -5.16
CA ALA A 146 1.52 10.69 -6.37
C ALA A 146 1.76 12.17 -6.08
N LEU A 147 1.02 12.75 -5.12
CA LEU A 147 1.17 14.13 -4.72
C LEU A 147 2.33 14.34 -3.73
N GLY A 148 2.77 13.29 -3.02
CA GLY A 148 3.81 13.39 -2.00
C GLY A 148 5.11 14.02 -2.48
N PRO A 149 5.75 13.52 -3.53
CA PRO A 149 6.99 14.12 -4.05
C PRO A 149 6.82 15.56 -4.52
N THR A 150 5.69 15.89 -5.14
CA THR A 150 5.37 17.26 -5.57
C THR A 150 5.21 18.20 -4.37
N TYR A 151 4.46 17.76 -3.35
CA TYR A 151 4.29 18.49 -2.11
C TYR A 151 5.63 18.66 -1.38
N GLY A 152 6.38 17.58 -1.18
CA GLY A 152 7.68 17.61 -0.52
C GLY A 152 8.69 18.47 -1.27
N GLY A 153 8.73 18.38 -2.60
CA GLY A 153 9.60 19.19 -3.45
C GLY A 153 9.27 20.68 -3.41
N ALA A 154 7.98 21.04 -3.48
CA ALA A 154 7.53 22.43 -3.38
C ALA A 154 7.89 23.05 -2.01
N VAL A 155 7.67 22.32 -0.93
CA VAL A 155 8.01 22.78 0.42
C VAL A 155 9.53 22.90 0.61
N LEU A 156 10.30 21.95 0.10
CA LEU A 156 11.77 21.98 0.17
C LEU A 156 12.35 23.15 -0.61
N ALA A 157 11.78 23.47 -1.78
CA ALA A 157 12.17 24.63 -2.56
C ALA A 157 11.86 25.97 -1.86
N ALA A 158 10.84 25.99 -0.99
CA ALA A 158 10.47 27.18 -0.19
C ALA A 158 11.33 27.36 1.07
N GLY A 159 12.22 26.39 1.41
CA GLY A 159 13.18 26.57 2.50
C GLY A 159 13.56 25.31 3.26
N SER A 160 12.75 24.83 4.18
CA SER A 160 13.12 23.74 5.09
C SER A 160 12.20 22.52 4.98
N TRP A 161 12.78 21.34 4.99
CA TRP A 161 12.03 20.08 5.07
C TRP A 161 11.13 19.99 6.33
N ARG A 162 11.45 20.72 7.39
CA ARG A 162 10.64 20.77 8.62
C ARG A 162 9.24 21.35 8.37
N VAL A 163 9.11 22.24 7.41
CA VAL A 163 7.83 22.88 7.03
C VAL A 163 6.82 21.84 6.51
N VAL A 164 7.27 20.70 5.95
CA VAL A 164 6.41 19.59 5.56
C VAL A 164 5.51 19.15 6.74
N PHE A 165 6.10 19.03 7.92
CA PHE A 165 5.39 18.60 9.12
C PHE A 165 4.45 19.70 9.65
N TRP A 166 4.90 20.94 9.70
CA TRP A 166 4.07 22.06 10.18
C TRP A 166 2.81 22.30 9.33
N LEU A 167 2.89 22.13 8.02
CA LEU A 167 1.74 22.31 7.11
C LEU A 167 0.70 21.20 7.21
N ILE A 168 1.09 20.01 7.64
CA ILE A 168 0.19 18.86 7.80
C ILE A 168 -0.58 18.90 9.13
N LEU A 169 -0.02 19.49 10.18
CA LEU A 169 -0.62 19.57 11.50
C LEU A 169 -2.07 20.09 11.52
N PRO A 170 -2.42 21.21 10.85
CA PRO A 170 -3.81 21.69 10.82
C PRO A 170 -4.80 20.68 10.25
N LEU A 171 -4.38 19.91 9.24
CA LEU A 171 -5.21 18.85 8.63
C LEU A 171 -5.39 17.68 9.58
N ALA A 172 -4.36 17.31 10.34
CA ALA A 172 -4.46 16.28 11.37
C ALA A 172 -5.43 16.71 12.49
N LEU A 173 -5.36 17.96 12.93
CA LEU A 173 -6.29 18.52 13.91
C LEU A 173 -7.73 18.57 13.39
N LEU A 174 -7.93 18.91 12.11
CA LEU A 174 -9.24 18.85 11.46
C LEU A 174 -9.79 17.42 11.47
N SER A 175 -8.95 16.42 11.13
CA SER A 175 -9.32 15.00 11.23
C SER A 175 -9.71 14.61 12.65
N LEU A 176 -8.95 15.08 13.66
CA LEU A 176 -9.23 14.84 15.08
C LEU A 176 -10.62 15.35 15.46
N ILE A 177 -10.89 16.64 15.18
CA ILE A 177 -12.15 17.29 15.51
C ILE A 177 -13.32 16.56 14.83
N ALA A 178 -13.22 16.35 13.51
CA ALA A 178 -14.23 15.65 12.73
C ALA A 178 -14.50 14.24 13.29
N GLY A 179 -13.44 13.47 13.57
CA GLY A 179 -13.57 12.11 14.12
C GLY A 179 -14.17 12.06 15.50
N GLN A 180 -13.75 12.95 16.42
CA GLN A 180 -14.28 12.99 17.78
C GLN A 180 -15.76 13.40 17.85
N LEU A 181 -16.22 14.22 16.90
CA LEU A 181 -17.62 14.64 16.84
C LEU A 181 -18.53 13.62 16.16
N THR A 182 -18.01 12.79 15.25
CA THR A 182 -18.85 11.99 14.34
C THR A 182 -18.67 10.49 14.45
N ILE A 183 -17.49 9.99 14.86
CA ILE A 183 -17.26 8.56 15.06
C ILE A 183 -17.96 8.11 16.35
N ARG A 184 -18.84 7.12 16.23
CA ARG A 184 -19.61 6.63 17.37
C ARG A 184 -18.81 5.70 18.27
N ASN A 185 -19.11 5.78 19.57
CA ASN A 185 -18.68 4.82 20.57
C ASN A 185 -19.56 3.57 20.49
N GLN A 186 -19.21 2.62 19.64
CA GLN A 186 -19.78 1.28 19.69
C GLN A 186 -18.69 0.33 20.16
N PRO A 187 -18.75 -0.19 21.39
CA PRO A 187 -17.85 -1.24 21.81
C PRO A 187 -18.23 -2.52 21.07
N PHE A 188 -17.30 -3.10 20.34
CA PHE A 188 -17.39 -4.48 19.93
C PHE A 188 -16.84 -5.32 21.08
N GLY A 189 -17.72 -6.07 21.75
CA GLY A 189 -17.35 -6.77 22.96
C GLY A 189 -16.75 -8.14 22.67
N ASN A 190 -15.64 -8.42 23.20
CA ASN A 190 -15.12 -9.58 23.94
C ASN A 190 -13.64 -9.35 24.18
N SER A 191 -13.27 -9.04 25.42
CA SER A 191 -11.87 -8.81 25.79
C SER A 191 -11.05 -10.10 25.67
N GLN A 192 -10.33 -10.25 24.59
CA GLN A 192 -9.28 -11.27 24.47
C GLN A 192 -7.92 -10.61 24.73
N PRO A 193 -6.99 -11.29 25.42
CA PRO A 193 -5.66 -10.75 25.67
C PRO A 193 -4.89 -10.61 24.32
N PHE A 194 -4.03 -9.58 24.25
CA PHE A 194 -3.22 -9.30 23.07
C PHE A 194 -2.03 -10.27 22.96
N SER A 195 -1.77 -10.80 21.77
CA SER A 195 -0.64 -11.68 21.53
C SER A 195 0.59 -10.89 21.07
N PHE A 196 1.40 -10.40 22.01
CA PHE A 196 2.67 -9.75 21.70
C PHE A 196 3.63 -10.67 20.95
N LEU A 197 3.63 -11.97 21.24
CA LEU A 197 4.48 -12.94 20.57
C LEU A 197 4.08 -13.08 19.08
N ALA A 198 2.79 -13.15 18.77
CA ALA A 198 2.32 -13.18 17.38
C ALA A 198 2.72 -11.91 16.62
N LEU A 199 2.62 -10.74 17.27
CA LEU A 199 3.07 -9.48 16.68
C LEU A 199 4.58 -9.47 16.44
N PHE A 200 5.37 -9.94 17.39
CA PHE A 200 6.84 -10.01 17.26
C PHE A 200 7.25 -10.95 16.12
N LEU A 201 6.62 -12.12 16.01
CA LEU A 201 6.89 -13.07 14.93
C LEU A 201 6.52 -12.48 13.56
N LEU A 202 5.38 -11.80 13.45
CA LEU A 202 4.95 -11.12 12.22
C LEU A 202 5.94 -10.01 11.85
N ALA A 203 6.24 -9.11 12.79
CA ALA A 203 7.16 -7.99 12.59
C ALA A 203 8.57 -8.46 12.20
N GLY A 204 9.09 -9.44 12.90
CA GLY A 204 10.40 -10.05 12.62
C GLY A 204 10.44 -10.73 11.25
N SER A 205 9.36 -11.40 10.87
CA SER A 205 9.21 -12.01 9.54
C SER A 205 9.28 -10.96 8.43
N LEU A 206 8.43 -9.93 8.50
CA LEU A 206 8.36 -8.87 7.49
C LEU A 206 9.70 -8.12 7.38
N PHE A 207 10.30 -7.77 8.51
CA PHE A 207 11.61 -7.11 8.57
C PHE A 207 12.71 -7.96 7.92
N SER A 208 12.76 -9.26 8.25
CA SER A 208 13.77 -10.17 7.72
C SER A 208 13.63 -10.36 6.21
N ILE A 209 12.41 -10.53 5.71
CA ILE A 209 12.15 -10.68 4.27
C ILE A 209 12.55 -9.42 3.51
N VAL A 210 12.08 -8.23 3.94
CA VAL A 210 12.38 -6.96 3.26
C VAL A 210 13.88 -6.68 3.27
N THR A 211 14.56 -6.91 4.42
CA THR A 211 16.01 -6.72 4.51
C THR A 211 16.78 -7.73 3.66
N GLY A 212 16.33 -8.98 3.60
CA GLY A 212 16.90 -10.03 2.75
C GLY A 212 16.82 -9.66 1.27
N VAL A 213 15.68 -9.16 0.80
CA VAL A 213 15.50 -8.66 -0.57
C VAL A 213 16.38 -7.45 -0.86
N ALA A 214 16.47 -6.49 0.07
CA ALA A 214 17.36 -5.33 -0.10
C ALA A 214 18.84 -5.72 -0.20
N ARG A 215 19.29 -6.72 0.57
CA ARG A 215 20.67 -7.25 0.48
C ARG A 215 20.92 -7.97 -0.84
N PHE A 216 19.95 -8.69 -1.38
CA PHE A 216 20.06 -9.31 -2.69
C PHE A 216 20.43 -8.29 -3.78
N GLY A 217 19.80 -7.14 -3.81
CA GLY A 217 20.11 -6.07 -4.78
C GLY A 217 21.54 -5.51 -4.66
N LYS A 218 22.10 -5.47 -3.45
CA LYS A 218 23.47 -4.97 -3.23
C LYS A 218 24.55 -5.98 -3.61
N SER A 219 24.40 -7.23 -3.19
CA SER A 219 25.49 -8.22 -3.18
C SER A 219 25.14 -9.51 -3.93
N GLY A 220 23.95 -9.61 -4.53
CA GLY A 220 23.44 -10.85 -5.13
C GLY A 220 23.07 -11.91 -4.07
N TRP A 221 23.08 -13.16 -4.48
CA TRP A 221 22.74 -14.31 -3.63
C TRP A 221 23.89 -14.64 -2.66
N THR A 222 23.95 -13.91 -1.55
CA THR A 222 24.90 -14.17 -0.46
C THR A 222 24.28 -15.04 0.64
N SER A 223 25.11 -15.69 1.46
CA SER A 223 24.63 -16.48 2.60
C SER A 223 23.77 -15.65 3.56
N SER A 224 24.10 -14.37 3.74
CA SER A 224 23.32 -13.46 4.59
C SER A 224 21.94 -13.14 4.00
N CYS A 225 21.80 -13.08 2.67
CA CYS A 225 20.51 -12.92 2.01
C CYS A 225 19.63 -14.15 2.28
N TRP A 226 20.15 -15.35 2.01
CA TRP A 226 19.43 -16.60 2.24
C TRP A 226 19.04 -16.80 3.70
N LEU A 227 19.93 -16.51 4.64
CA LEU A 227 19.65 -16.60 6.08
C LEU A 227 18.51 -15.68 6.50
N LEU A 228 18.48 -14.43 6.00
CA LEU A 228 17.39 -13.48 6.30
C LEU A 228 16.06 -13.93 5.70
N LEU A 229 16.05 -14.39 4.45
CA LEU A 229 14.82 -14.89 3.82
C LEU A 229 14.31 -16.14 4.54
N LEU A 230 15.20 -17.09 4.88
CA LEU A 230 14.85 -18.31 5.62
C LEU A 230 14.32 -17.97 7.02
N LEU A 231 15.01 -17.07 7.73
CA LEU A 231 14.55 -16.58 9.05
C LEU A 231 13.16 -15.95 8.93
N GLY A 232 12.95 -15.11 7.92
CA GLY A 232 11.64 -14.51 7.67
C GLY A 232 10.54 -15.54 7.44
N LEU A 233 10.80 -16.58 6.65
CA LEU A 233 9.85 -17.67 6.40
C LEU A 233 9.57 -18.50 7.67
N ILE A 234 10.58 -18.79 8.48
CA ILE A 234 10.45 -19.53 9.75
C ILE A 234 9.58 -18.71 10.72
N LEU A 235 9.88 -17.41 10.87
CA LEU A 235 9.10 -16.53 11.74
C LEU A 235 7.66 -16.39 11.27
N PHE A 236 7.43 -16.32 9.94
CA PHE A 236 6.08 -16.30 9.36
C PHE A 236 5.32 -17.61 9.64
N GLY A 237 5.96 -18.75 9.46
CA GLY A 237 5.40 -20.06 9.81
C GLY A 237 5.03 -20.14 11.29
N GLY A 238 5.92 -19.67 12.18
CA GLY A 238 5.68 -19.55 13.61
C GLY A 238 4.49 -18.63 13.95
N PHE A 239 4.41 -17.47 13.27
CA PHE A 239 3.27 -16.56 13.38
C PHE A 239 1.95 -17.25 12.98
N VAL A 240 1.89 -17.89 11.81
CA VAL A 240 0.68 -18.59 11.33
C VAL A 240 0.28 -19.69 12.31
N TRP A 241 1.22 -20.50 12.75
CA TRP A 241 0.96 -21.56 13.72
C TRP A 241 0.41 -21.03 15.04
N LEU A 242 1.06 -20.01 15.60
CA LEU A 242 0.62 -19.38 16.86
C LEU A 242 -0.75 -18.72 16.71
N ASN A 243 -0.98 -18.04 15.59
CA ASN A 243 -2.25 -17.34 15.34
C ASN A 243 -3.43 -18.31 15.10
N GLN A 244 -3.16 -19.55 14.62
CA GLN A 244 -4.19 -20.59 14.46
C GLN A 244 -4.48 -21.38 15.74
N HIS A 245 -3.42 -21.75 16.50
CA HIS A 245 -3.51 -22.64 17.66
C HIS A 245 -3.42 -21.92 18.99
N GLY A 246 -2.99 -20.66 19.01
CA GLY A 246 -2.87 -19.86 20.22
C GLY A 246 -4.22 -19.48 20.81
N LYS A 247 -4.23 -19.23 22.13
CA LYS A 247 -5.42 -18.72 22.86
C LYS A 247 -5.84 -17.33 22.40
N THR A 248 -4.92 -16.58 21.79
CA THR A 248 -5.10 -15.18 21.35
C THR A 248 -4.73 -15.05 19.89
N ARG A 249 -5.58 -14.37 19.11
CA ARG A 249 -5.39 -14.20 17.66
C ARG A 249 -5.34 -12.72 17.32
N LEU A 250 -4.42 -12.33 16.45
CA LEU A 250 -4.41 -10.96 15.91
C LEU A 250 -5.58 -10.76 14.94
N PHE A 251 -5.81 -11.73 14.05
CA PHE A 251 -6.93 -11.78 13.11
C PHE A 251 -7.29 -13.23 12.79
N ASP A 252 -8.52 -13.45 12.32
CA ASP A 252 -9.01 -14.78 11.98
C ASP A 252 -8.54 -15.21 10.57
N LEU A 253 -7.52 -16.07 10.50
CA LEU A 253 -7.08 -16.69 9.25
C LEU A 253 -8.12 -17.64 8.63
N GLY A 254 -9.17 -17.99 9.37
CA GLY A 254 -10.28 -18.79 8.85
C GLY A 254 -11.03 -18.14 7.68
N VAL A 255 -10.84 -16.81 7.46
CA VAL A 255 -11.35 -16.13 6.26
C VAL A 255 -10.79 -16.72 4.96
N PHE A 256 -9.59 -17.30 5.00
CA PHE A 256 -8.95 -17.97 3.88
C PHE A 256 -9.52 -19.40 3.61
N ALA A 257 -10.42 -19.91 4.42
CA ALA A 257 -11.15 -21.14 4.11
C ALA A 257 -11.93 -21.00 2.78
N GLN A 258 -12.45 -19.79 2.51
CA GLN A 258 -13.11 -19.50 1.24
C GLN A 258 -12.07 -19.26 0.12
N SER A 259 -12.16 -20.07 -0.95
CA SER A 259 -11.27 -19.96 -2.12
C SER A 259 -11.37 -18.60 -2.81
N SER A 260 -12.54 -17.98 -2.82
CA SER A 260 -12.75 -16.65 -3.39
C SER A 260 -11.99 -15.57 -2.63
N VAL A 261 -11.87 -15.67 -1.31
CA VAL A 261 -11.06 -14.74 -0.50
C VAL A 261 -9.58 -14.91 -0.80
N ARG A 262 -9.09 -16.18 -0.90
CA ARG A 262 -7.68 -16.45 -1.28
C ARG A 262 -7.32 -15.89 -2.66
N LEU A 263 -8.21 -16.08 -3.65
CA LEU A 263 -8.01 -15.54 -5.00
C LEU A 263 -8.03 -14.02 -5.02
N SER A 264 -8.92 -13.40 -4.24
CA SER A 264 -8.97 -11.94 -4.09
C SER A 264 -7.72 -11.40 -3.41
N GLU A 265 -7.19 -12.07 -2.38
CA GLU A 265 -5.97 -11.67 -1.69
C GLU A 265 -4.75 -11.73 -2.63
N TRP A 266 -4.59 -12.82 -3.38
CA TRP A 266 -3.52 -12.91 -4.40
C TRP A 266 -3.63 -11.81 -5.44
N THR A 267 -4.85 -11.53 -5.92
CA THR A 267 -5.13 -10.43 -6.85
C THR A 267 -4.71 -9.10 -6.24
N TYR A 268 -5.10 -8.83 -5.00
CA TYR A 268 -4.85 -7.57 -4.30
C TYR A 268 -3.35 -7.34 -4.06
N PHE A 269 -2.65 -8.38 -3.60
CA PHE A 269 -1.19 -8.38 -3.44
C PHE A 269 -0.49 -8.07 -4.78
N SER A 270 -0.83 -8.82 -5.83
CA SER A 270 -0.17 -8.67 -7.14
C SER A 270 -0.44 -7.32 -7.78
N LEU A 271 -1.67 -6.79 -7.65
CA LEU A 271 -2.02 -5.46 -8.12
C LEU A 271 -1.15 -4.38 -7.46
N GLN A 272 -0.98 -4.45 -6.15
CA GLN A 272 -0.18 -3.47 -5.42
C GLN A 272 1.32 -3.61 -5.71
N PHE A 273 1.82 -4.83 -5.82
CA PHE A 273 3.19 -5.08 -6.23
C PHE A 273 3.49 -4.45 -7.59
N ILE A 274 2.64 -4.69 -8.60
CA ILE A 274 2.75 -4.11 -9.93
C ILE A 274 2.69 -2.58 -9.86
N ASN A 275 1.75 -2.03 -9.11
CA ASN A 275 1.52 -0.60 -8.99
C ASN A 275 2.74 0.16 -8.45
N ILE A 276 3.23 -0.26 -7.30
CA ILE A 276 4.34 0.43 -6.62
C ILE A 276 5.68 0.09 -7.29
N GLY A 277 5.88 -1.17 -7.68
CA GLY A 277 7.09 -1.59 -8.38
C GLY A 277 7.28 -0.86 -9.72
N ALA A 278 6.23 -0.76 -10.53
CA ALA A 278 6.30 -0.01 -11.80
C ALA A 278 6.52 1.49 -11.57
N SER A 279 5.90 2.07 -10.54
CA SER A 279 6.08 3.50 -10.21
C SER A 279 7.53 3.85 -9.87
N LEU A 280 8.31 2.88 -9.40
CA LEU A 280 9.74 3.06 -9.14
C LEU A 280 10.60 2.75 -10.38
N ALA A 281 10.34 1.63 -11.04
CA ALA A 281 11.19 1.15 -12.14
C ALA A 281 11.11 2.03 -13.39
N LEU A 282 9.94 2.59 -13.71
CA LEU A 282 9.74 3.37 -14.94
C LEU A 282 10.53 4.68 -14.97
N PRO A 283 10.59 5.51 -13.89
CA PRO A 283 11.48 6.67 -13.87
C PRO A 283 12.94 6.30 -14.04
N ILE A 284 13.42 5.24 -13.39
CA ILE A 284 14.79 4.74 -13.53
C ILE A 284 15.07 4.36 -14.98
N TYR A 285 14.14 3.66 -15.65
CA TYR A 285 14.25 3.33 -17.06
C TYR A 285 14.33 4.58 -17.94
N CYS A 286 13.46 5.58 -17.69
CA CYS A 286 13.46 6.83 -18.45
C CYS A 286 14.77 7.60 -18.30
N GLU A 287 15.34 7.68 -17.11
CA GLU A 287 16.59 8.41 -16.89
C GLU A 287 17.81 7.69 -17.49
N TYR A 288 17.99 6.41 -17.18
CA TYR A 288 19.21 5.69 -17.54
C TYR A 288 19.21 5.12 -18.96
N VAL A 289 18.03 4.74 -19.49
CA VAL A 289 17.92 4.10 -20.81
C VAL A 289 17.49 5.09 -21.88
N LEU A 290 16.50 5.93 -21.59
CA LEU A 290 15.98 6.92 -22.53
C LEU A 290 16.67 8.27 -22.42
N HIS A 291 17.64 8.43 -21.49
CA HIS A 291 18.36 9.68 -21.24
C HIS A 291 17.45 10.90 -20.99
N ALA A 292 16.27 10.65 -20.41
CA ALA A 292 15.34 11.71 -20.07
C ALA A 292 15.82 12.46 -18.82
N SER A 293 15.47 13.75 -18.70
CA SER A 293 15.72 14.50 -17.47
C SER A 293 14.93 13.89 -16.30
N SER A 294 15.42 14.05 -15.08
CA SER A 294 14.71 13.57 -13.86
C SER A 294 13.30 14.17 -13.74
N LEU A 295 13.10 15.41 -14.21
CA LEU A 295 11.78 16.00 -14.29
C LEU A 295 10.87 15.24 -15.25
N THR A 296 11.33 14.96 -16.46
CA THR A 296 10.58 14.20 -17.48
C THR A 296 10.25 12.79 -16.96
N ALA A 297 11.23 12.12 -16.35
CA ALA A 297 11.05 10.78 -15.76
C ALA A 297 10.00 10.75 -14.66
N GLY A 298 9.95 11.77 -13.80
CA GLY A 298 8.89 11.92 -12.79
C GLY A 298 7.52 12.25 -13.40
N MET A 299 7.49 13.14 -14.40
CA MET A 299 6.27 13.58 -15.07
C MET A 299 5.55 12.45 -15.84
N VAL A 300 6.26 11.39 -16.25
CA VAL A 300 5.69 10.21 -16.90
C VAL A 300 4.62 9.52 -16.02
N LEU A 301 4.75 9.58 -14.71
CA LEU A 301 3.82 8.94 -13.78
C LEU A 301 2.59 9.79 -13.45
N LEU A 302 2.69 11.10 -13.57
CA LEU A 302 1.68 12.04 -13.06
C LEU A 302 0.32 11.89 -13.76
N PRO A 303 0.21 11.88 -15.10
CA PRO A 303 -1.09 11.76 -15.77
C PRO A 303 -1.79 10.44 -15.44
N GLY A 304 -1.03 9.32 -15.37
CA GLY A 304 -1.57 8.02 -14.98
C GLY A 304 -2.12 8.02 -13.56
N SER A 305 -1.44 8.67 -12.63
CA SER A 305 -1.89 8.76 -11.25
C SER A 305 -3.16 9.60 -11.10
N LEU A 306 -3.26 10.73 -11.82
CA LEU A 306 -4.46 11.59 -11.82
C LEU A 306 -5.66 10.91 -12.46
N LEU A 307 -5.49 10.32 -13.66
CA LEU A 307 -6.56 9.59 -14.34
C LEU A 307 -7.00 8.35 -13.56
N GLY A 308 -6.05 7.66 -12.95
CA GLY A 308 -6.33 6.54 -12.06
C GLY A 308 -7.16 6.97 -10.84
N ALA A 309 -6.86 8.12 -10.24
CA ALA A 309 -7.63 8.64 -9.12
C ALA A 309 -9.11 8.91 -9.50
N VAL A 310 -9.36 9.41 -10.71
CA VAL A 310 -10.72 9.58 -11.24
C VAL A 310 -11.38 8.23 -11.56
N MET A 311 -10.60 7.27 -12.07
CA MET A 311 -11.12 5.94 -12.40
C MET A 311 -11.60 5.17 -11.15
N ALA A 312 -11.01 5.39 -9.98
CA ALA A 312 -11.36 4.65 -8.76
C ALA A 312 -12.85 4.81 -8.35
N PRO A 313 -13.42 6.04 -8.15
CA PRO A 313 -14.84 6.19 -7.85
C PRO A 313 -15.73 5.79 -9.02
N LEU A 314 -15.30 5.99 -10.27
CA LEU A 314 -16.06 5.56 -11.46
C LEU A 314 -16.20 4.03 -11.49
N SER A 315 -15.13 3.30 -11.20
CA SER A 315 -15.16 1.84 -11.12
C SER A 315 -16.02 1.34 -9.96
N GLY A 316 -16.06 2.07 -8.86
CA GLY A 316 -16.96 1.82 -7.74
C GLY A 316 -18.43 2.00 -8.11
N PHE A 317 -18.75 3.05 -8.85
CA PHE A 317 -20.10 3.25 -9.41
C PHE A 317 -20.52 2.11 -10.36
N LEU A 318 -19.60 1.65 -11.21
CA LEU A 318 -19.85 0.48 -12.06
C LEU A 318 -20.07 -0.79 -11.24
N ALA A 319 -19.34 -0.94 -10.13
CA ALA A 319 -19.51 -2.07 -9.22
C ALA A 319 -20.86 -2.05 -8.50
N ASP A 320 -21.33 -0.89 -8.06
CA ASP A 320 -22.66 -0.74 -7.44
C ASP A 320 -23.79 -1.08 -8.41
N ARG A 321 -23.63 -0.75 -9.70
CA ARG A 321 -24.64 -0.96 -10.72
C ARG A 321 -24.61 -2.37 -11.34
N TYR A 322 -23.43 -2.91 -11.62
CA TYR A 322 -23.23 -4.14 -12.40
C TYR A 322 -22.53 -5.24 -11.60
N GLY A 323 -22.21 -4.99 -10.32
CA GLY A 323 -21.44 -5.88 -9.46
C GLY A 323 -19.93 -5.75 -9.67
N TYR A 324 -19.16 -6.21 -8.67
CA TYR A 324 -17.69 -6.12 -8.63
C TYR A 324 -16.98 -6.83 -9.78
N GLY A 325 -17.63 -7.81 -10.42
CA GLY A 325 -17.03 -8.62 -11.47
C GLY A 325 -16.65 -7.86 -12.73
N LEU A 326 -17.49 -6.90 -13.17
CA LEU A 326 -17.24 -6.15 -14.39
C LEU A 326 -16.00 -5.26 -14.28
N PRO A 327 -15.92 -4.30 -13.34
CA PRO A 327 -14.75 -3.40 -13.25
C PRO A 327 -13.46 -4.15 -12.92
N THR A 328 -13.51 -5.22 -12.12
CA THR A 328 -12.30 -6.00 -11.78
C THR A 328 -11.77 -6.78 -12.98
N ARG A 329 -12.63 -7.35 -13.83
CA ARG A 329 -12.22 -8.03 -15.08
C ARG A 329 -11.63 -7.04 -16.08
N LEU A 330 -12.29 -5.91 -16.32
CA LEU A 330 -11.78 -4.84 -17.20
C LEU A 330 -10.43 -4.33 -16.70
N GLY A 331 -10.29 -4.12 -15.38
CA GLY A 331 -9.05 -3.71 -14.76
C GLY A 331 -7.92 -4.71 -14.98
N SER A 332 -8.19 -6.01 -14.83
CA SER A 332 -7.18 -7.07 -15.06
C SER A 332 -6.69 -7.11 -16.50
N ILE A 333 -7.59 -6.89 -17.49
CA ILE A 333 -7.21 -6.79 -18.91
C ILE A 333 -6.31 -5.59 -19.16
N LEU A 334 -6.67 -4.41 -18.64
CA LEU A 334 -5.88 -3.19 -18.82
C LEU A 334 -4.46 -3.33 -18.23
N ILE A 335 -4.32 -3.99 -17.07
CA ILE A 335 -3.00 -4.25 -16.48
C ILE A 335 -2.16 -5.15 -17.38
N VAL A 336 -2.73 -6.22 -17.93
CA VAL A 336 -2.03 -7.11 -18.87
C VAL A 336 -1.60 -6.33 -20.12
N LEU A 337 -2.49 -5.51 -20.69
CA LEU A 337 -2.17 -4.70 -21.86
C LEU A 337 -1.02 -3.71 -21.59
N GLY A 338 -1.07 -2.98 -20.47
CA GLY A 338 -0.04 -2.01 -20.12
C GLY A 338 1.31 -2.66 -19.82
N THR A 339 1.34 -3.74 -19.03
CA THR A 339 2.59 -4.44 -18.69
C THR A 339 3.19 -5.16 -19.89
N THR A 340 2.37 -5.82 -20.72
CA THR A 340 2.82 -6.50 -21.94
C THR A 340 3.33 -5.48 -22.94
N GLY A 341 2.67 -4.31 -23.08
CA GLY A 341 3.15 -3.22 -23.91
C GLY A 341 4.53 -2.73 -23.51
N LEU A 342 4.83 -2.57 -22.21
CA LEU A 342 6.17 -2.21 -21.74
C LEU A 342 7.24 -3.24 -22.15
N LEU A 343 6.92 -4.53 -22.06
CA LEU A 343 7.85 -5.59 -22.41
C LEU A 343 8.09 -5.71 -23.92
N VAL A 344 7.00 -5.74 -24.70
CA VAL A 344 7.06 -5.97 -26.16
C VAL A 344 7.74 -4.80 -26.88
N PHE A 345 7.38 -3.58 -26.50
CA PHE A 345 7.93 -2.37 -27.11
C PHE A 345 9.18 -1.84 -26.42
N GLN A 346 9.81 -2.59 -25.49
CA GLN A 346 10.91 -2.12 -24.66
C GLN A 346 12.03 -1.41 -25.45
N SER A 347 12.43 -1.94 -26.60
CA SER A 347 13.50 -1.36 -27.44
C SER A 347 13.11 -0.08 -28.20
N GLN A 348 11.81 0.22 -28.26
CA GLN A 348 11.24 1.36 -28.99
C GLN A 348 10.53 2.36 -28.07
N LEU A 349 10.63 2.16 -26.75
CA LEU A 349 9.98 3.04 -25.78
C LEU A 349 10.55 4.46 -25.88
N THR A 350 9.64 5.41 -25.76
CA THR A 350 9.91 6.83 -25.56
C THR A 350 9.26 7.26 -24.24
N PRO A 351 9.65 8.38 -23.62
CA PRO A 351 8.97 8.86 -22.42
C PRO A 351 7.45 8.98 -22.58
N LEU A 352 6.98 9.38 -23.77
CA LEU A 352 5.55 9.47 -24.08
C LEU A 352 4.87 8.10 -24.10
N SER A 353 5.48 7.09 -24.75
CA SER A 353 4.92 5.74 -24.80
C SER A 353 4.90 5.08 -23.41
N VAL A 354 5.94 5.30 -22.59
CA VAL A 354 5.96 4.85 -21.20
C VAL A 354 4.82 5.48 -20.41
N MET A 355 4.59 6.80 -20.58
CA MET A 355 3.48 7.52 -19.94
C MET A 355 2.11 6.92 -20.34
N VAL A 356 1.87 6.68 -21.63
CA VAL A 356 0.61 6.10 -22.14
C VAL A 356 0.39 4.70 -21.57
N LEU A 357 1.41 3.84 -21.60
CA LEU A 357 1.31 2.49 -21.04
C LEU A 357 1.10 2.51 -19.52
N PHE A 358 1.74 3.44 -18.82
CA PHE A 358 1.49 3.63 -17.38
C PHE A 358 0.08 4.12 -17.09
N ILE A 359 -0.49 5.02 -17.92
CA ILE A 359 -1.90 5.43 -17.81
C ILE A 359 -2.82 4.19 -17.90
N VAL A 360 -2.61 3.34 -18.90
CA VAL A 360 -3.39 2.10 -19.07
C VAL A 360 -3.29 1.20 -17.84
N MET A 361 -2.07 1.01 -17.30
CA MET A 361 -1.86 0.25 -16.06
C MET A 361 -2.58 0.86 -14.87
N ARG A 362 -2.53 2.18 -14.71
CA ARG A 362 -3.16 2.90 -13.58
C ARG A 362 -4.68 2.87 -13.64
N LEU A 363 -5.27 2.99 -14.82
CA LEU A 363 -6.70 2.79 -15.03
C LEU A 363 -7.10 1.37 -14.64
N GLY A 364 -6.32 0.37 -15.08
CA GLY A 364 -6.54 -1.03 -14.72
C GLY A 364 -6.42 -1.29 -13.22
N PHE A 365 -5.38 -0.77 -12.58
CA PHE A 365 -5.18 -0.88 -11.13
C PHE A 365 -6.39 -0.31 -10.36
N ASN A 366 -6.78 0.93 -10.64
CA ASN A 366 -7.85 1.60 -9.91
C ASN A 366 -9.23 1.00 -10.20
N ALA A 367 -9.43 0.39 -11.39
CA ALA A 367 -10.65 -0.34 -11.70
C ALA A 367 -10.79 -1.64 -10.89
N ALA A 368 -9.68 -2.33 -10.59
CA ALA A 368 -9.69 -3.63 -9.92
C ALA A 368 -9.46 -3.55 -8.40
N PHE A 369 -8.56 -2.68 -7.94
CA PHE A 369 -7.98 -2.71 -6.60
C PHE A 369 -9.03 -2.58 -5.49
N SER A 370 -9.74 -1.46 -5.42
CA SER A 370 -10.76 -1.20 -4.39
C SER A 370 -11.94 -2.17 -4.48
N ASN A 371 -12.29 -2.59 -5.69
CA ASN A 371 -13.37 -3.54 -5.92
C ASN A 371 -13.00 -4.96 -5.47
N THR A 372 -11.71 -5.32 -5.48
CA THR A 372 -11.24 -6.63 -5.01
C THR A 372 -11.42 -6.78 -3.50
N ILE A 373 -10.99 -5.78 -2.70
CA ILE A 373 -11.18 -5.82 -1.24
C ILE A 373 -12.66 -5.70 -0.86
N ALA A 374 -13.43 -4.87 -1.58
CA ALA A 374 -14.86 -4.73 -1.36
C ALA A 374 -15.59 -6.06 -1.61
N ASN A 375 -15.31 -6.74 -2.73
CA ASN A 375 -15.87 -8.04 -3.04
C ASN A 375 -15.50 -9.09 -1.98
N ALA A 376 -14.22 -9.17 -1.59
CA ALA A 376 -13.77 -10.12 -0.58
C ALA A 376 -14.48 -9.92 0.77
N SER A 377 -14.67 -8.66 1.18
CA SER A 377 -15.36 -8.31 2.42
C SER A 377 -16.86 -8.67 2.42
N THR A 378 -17.50 -8.69 1.24
CA THR A 378 -18.92 -9.12 1.12
C THR A 378 -19.11 -10.62 1.11
N LEU A 379 -18.06 -11.41 0.87
CA LEU A 379 -18.11 -12.87 0.82
C LEU A 379 -18.04 -13.52 2.22
N VAL A 380 -17.64 -12.79 3.24
CA VAL A 380 -17.53 -13.28 4.62
C VAL A 380 -18.63 -12.71 5.50
N ALA A 381 -18.84 -13.32 6.68
CA ALA A 381 -19.73 -12.77 7.69
C ALA A 381 -19.26 -11.37 8.12
N LYS A 382 -20.20 -10.50 8.50
CA LYS A 382 -19.92 -9.08 8.82
C LYS A 382 -18.85 -8.92 9.90
N GLU A 383 -18.83 -9.81 10.88
CA GLU A 383 -17.86 -9.85 11.97
C GLU A 383 -16.43 -10.13 11.47
N LYS A 384 -16.29 -10.92 10.39
CA LYS A 384 -15.01 -11.28 9.78
C LYS A 384 -14.53 -10.29 8.73
N SER A 385 -15.37 -9.35 8.30
CA SER A 385 -14.98 -8.34 7.30
C SER A 385 -13.84 -7.43 7.79
N THR A 386 -13.77 -7.19 9.11
CA THR A 386 -12.68 -6.43 9.74
C THR A 386 -11.34 -7.18 9.64
N ASP A 387 -11.36 -8.50 9.78
CA ASP A 387 -10.16 -9.34 9.60
C ASP A 387 -9.69 -9.31 8.14
N VAL A 388 -10.61 -9.46 7.17
CA VAL A 388 -10.31 -9.32 5.74
C VAL A 388 -9.66 -7.97 5.47
N ASN A 389 -10.24 -6.87 5.95
CA ASN A 389 -9.69 -5.54 5.75
C ASN A 389 -8.28 -5.38 6.32
N SER A 390 -8.05 -5.85 7.54
CA SER A 390 -6.72 -5.72 8.17
C SER A 390 -5.67 -6.55 7.44
N ILE A 391 -6.01 -7.78 7.06
CA ILE A 391 -5.10 -8.66 6.29
C ILE A 391 -4.78 -8.04 4.94
N PHE A 392 -5.79 -7.62 4.17
CA PHE A 392 -5.60 -7.05 2.83
C PHE A 392 -4.78 -5.76 2.88
N ASN A 393 -5.05 -4.85 3.83
CA ASN A 393 -4.27 -3.62 3.96
C ASN A 393 -2.83 -3.88 4.42
N MET A 394 -2.61 -4.84 5.34
CA MET A 394 -1.27 -5.27 5.73
C MET A 394 -0.50 -5.83 4.52
N THR A 395 -1.14 -6.74 3.78
CA THR A 395 -0.56 -7.38 2.59
C THR A 395 -0.30 -6.37 1.48
N GLN A 396 -1.15 -5.34 1.32
CA GLN A 396 -0.95 -4.22 0.42
C GLN A 396 0.39 -3.51 0.67
N GLN A 397 0.66 -3.14 1.92
CA GLN A 397 1.90 -2.44 2.28
C GLN A 397 3.12 -3.34 2.10
N PHE A 398 2.99 -4.60 2.47
CA PHE A 398 4.05 -5.59 2.26
C PHE A 398 4.33 -5.83 0.78
N ALA A 399 3.28 -5.97 -0.06
CA ALA A 399 3.41 -6.11 -1.51
C ALA A 399 4.10 -4.90 -2.14
N GLY A 400 3.75 -3.67 -1.70
CA GLY A 400 4.43 -2.45 -2.13
C GLY A 400 5.91 -2.46 -1.80
N SER A 401 6.27 -2.80 -0.56
CA SER A 401 7.67 -2.92 -0.11
C SER A 401 8.45 -3.97 -0.89
N LEU A 402 7.85 -5.13 -1.15
CA LEU A 402 8.46 -6.17 -1.98
C LEU A 402 8.61 -5.75 -3.43
N GLY A 403 7.60 -5.07 -3.99
CA GLY A 403 7.63 -4.55 -5.37
C GLY A 403 8.81 -3.60 -5.57
N VAL A 404 8.94 -2.61 -4.67
CA VAL A 404 10.11 -1.71 -4.66
C VAL A 404 11.41 -2.49 -4.52
N GLY A 405 11.49 -3.35 -3.48
CA GLY A 405 12.71 -4.07 -3.15
C GLY A 405 13.19 -4.99 -4.27
N ILE A 406 12.30 -5.82 -4.83
CA ILE A 406 12.65 -6.80 -5.87
C ILE A 406 13.01 -6.10 -7.18
N MET A 407 12.21 -5.12 -7.63
CA MET A 407 12.47 -4.44 -8.90
C MET A 407 13.76 -3.60 -8.83
N THR A 408 13.97 -2.87 -7.73
CA THR A 408 15.25 -2.17 -7.54
C THR A 408 16.42 -3.14 -7.50
N ALA A 409 16.25 -4.30 -6.84
CA ALA A 409 17.30 -5.30 -6.73
C ALA A 409 17.68 -5.90 -8.09
N LEU A 410 16.72 -6.18 -8.96
CA LEU A 410 16.98 -6.73 -10.31
C LEU A 410 17.72 -5.71 -11.20
N ILE A 411 17.32 -4.43 -11.14
CA ILE A 411 18.04 -3.36 -11.84
C ILE A 411 19.47 -3.22 -11.28
N ALA A 412 19.61 -3.11 -9.95
CA ALA A 412 20.91 -2.91 -9.31
C ALA A 412 21.87 -4.08 -9.57
N LEU A 413 21.39 -5.31 -9.53
CA LEU A 413 22.18 -6.49 -9.85
C LEU A 413 22.73 -6.44 -11.28
N SER A 414 21.86 -6.07 -12.25
CA SER A 414 22.28 -5.89 -13.64
C SER A 414 23.27 -4.74 -13.81
N GLN A 415 23.10 -3.64 -13.08
CA GLN A 415 24.00 -2.49 -13.10
C GLN A 415 25.38 -2.82 -12.52
N ASN A 416 25.42 -3.59 -11.43
CA ASN A 416 26.64 -3.91 -10.70
C ASN A 416 27.46 -5.05 -11.34
N GLN A 417 26.78 -6.06 -11.89
CA GLN A 417 27.42 -7.28 -12.42
C GLN A 417 27.40 -7.37 -13.94
N GLY A 418 26.64 -6.51 -14.61
CA GLY A 418 26.50 -6.53 -16.07
C GLY A 418 27.70 -5.95 -16.82
N GLN A 419 27.93 -6.40 -18.05
CA GLN A 419 28.89 -5.81 -18.98
C GLN A 419 28.24 -4.77 -19.88
N GLY A 420 28.99 -3.75 -20.29
CA GLY A 420 28.55 -2.68 -21.19
C GLY A 420 28.24 -1.35 -20.49
N SER A 421 27.62 -0.43 -21.20
CA SER A 421 27.25 0.89 -20.68
C SER A 421 26.19 0.79 -19.56
N MET A 422 26.09 1.80 -18.70
CA MET A 422 25.07 1.87 -17.67
C MET A 422 23.65 1.75 -18.26
N ALA A 423 23.40 2.39 -19.40
CA ALA A 423 22.13 2.29 -20.12
C ALA A 423 21.80 0.84 -20.52
N LEU A 424 22.76 0.11 -21.09
CA LEU A 424 22.55 -1.29 -21.49
C LEU A 424 22.30 -2.20 -20.29
N ARG A 425 23.03 -1.99 -19.19
CA ARG A 425 22.85 -2.76 -17.95
C ARG A 425 21.48 -2.49 -17.33
N THR A 426 21.06 -1.22 -17.27
CA THR A 426 19.73 -0.83 -16.79
C THR A 426 18.64 -1.39 -17.71
N PHE A 427 18.81 -1.36 -19.04
CA PHE A 427 17.89 -1.97 -20.01
C PHE A 427 17.68 -3.46 -19.73
N LYS A 428 18.76 -4.22 -19.51
CA LYS A 428 18.69 -5.65 -19.19
C LYS A 428 17.98 -5.91 -17.85
N GLY A 429 18.30 -5.13 -16.80
CA GLY A 429 17.63 -5.21 -15.51
C GLY A 429 16.14 -4.91 -15.58
N SER A 430 15.78 -3.83 -16.25
CA SER A 430 14.38 -3.45 -16.46
C SER A 430 13.61 -4.46 -17.30
N ARG A 431 14.29 -5.22 -18.20
CA ARG A 431 13.65 -6.31 -18.93
C ARG A 431 13.19 -7.44 -18.03
N LEU A 432 13.98 -7.76 -16.99
CA LEU A 432 13.57 -8.73 -15.97
C LEU A 432 12.37 -8.22 -15.17
N ASP A 433 12.38 -6.92 -14.82
CA ASP A 433 11.25 -6.28 -14.17
C ASP A 433 9.97 -6.36 -15.00
N PHE A 434 10.06 -6.03 -16.29
CA PHE A 434 8.90 -6.08 -17.18
C PHE A 434 8.36 -7.51 -17.35
N TRP A 435 9.24 -8.52 -17.42
CA TRP A 435 8.81 -9.92 -17.37
C TRP A 435 8.08 -10.26 -16.08
N LEU A 436 8.59 -9.84 -14.94
CA LEU A 436 7.95 -10.06 -13.64
C LEU A 436 6.57 -9.40 -13.58
N LEU A 437 6.46 -8.15 -14.06
CA LEU A 437 5.17 -7.44 -14.15
C LEU A 437 4.17 -8.19 -15.03
N VAL A 438 4.60 -8.70 -16.19
CA VAL A 438 3.74 -9.46 -17.11
C VAL A 438 3.27 -10.76 -16.49
N ILE A 439 4.15 -11.53 -15.85
CA ILE A 439 3.81 -12.79 -15.17
C ILE A 439 2.77 -12.52 -14.08
N LEU A 440 2.98 -11.50 -13.25
CA LEU A 440 2.04 -11.12 -12.20
C LEU A 440 0.71 -10.63 -12.80
N ALA A 441 0.73 -9.85 -13.89
CA ALA A 441 -0.48 -9.37 -14.55
C ALA A 441 -1.33 -10.51 -15.11
N PHE A 442 -0.71 -11.52 -15.75
CA PHE A 442 -1.43 -12.71 -16.19
C PHE A 442 -1.95 -13.54 -15.01
N SER A 443 -1.22 -13.62 -13.90
CA SER A 443 -1.74 -14.27 -12.69
C SER A 443 -2.96 -13.53 -12.13
N VAL A 444 -2.97 -12.20 -12.14
CA VAL A 444 -4.14 -11.36 -11.78
C VAL A 444 -5.31 -11.65 -12.71
N LEU A 445 -5.09 -11.68 -14.01
CA LEU A 445 -6.13 -12.02 -14.99
C LEU A 445 -6.74 -13.37 -14.68
N ALA A 446 -5.90 -14.40 -14.53
CA ALA A 446 -6.35 -15.77 -14.25
C ALA A 446 -7.13 -15.87 -12.93
N THR A 447 -6.63 -15.28 -11.85
CA THR A 447 -7.29 -15.33 -10.53
C THR A 447 -8.60 -14.58 -10.51
N VAL A 448 -8.70 -13.41 -11.17
CA VAL A 448 -9.93 -12.63 -11.29
C VAL A 448 -10.99 -13.42 -12.04
N TRP A 449 -10.66 -13.97 -13.22
CA TRP A 449 -11.62 -14.70 -14.03
C TRP A 449 -12.07 -15.98 -13.33
N LEU A 450 -11.16 -16.74 -12.74
CA LEU A 450 -11.47 -17.94 -11.97
C LEU A 450 -12.38 -17.62 -10.76
N ASN A 451 -12.11 -16.54 -10.05
CA ASN A 451 -12.87 -16.13 -8.88
C ASN A 451 -14.33 -15.82 -9.24
N PHE A 452 -14.56 -14.97 -10.23
CA PHE A 452 -15.93 -14.61 -10.62
C PHE A 452 -16.68 -15.75 -11.31
N PHE A 453 -15.99 -16.62 -12.04
CA PHE A 453 -16.60 -17.83 -12.59
C PHE A 453 -17.12 -18.75 -11.47
N ARG A 454 -16.32 -19.00 -10.43
CA ARG A 454 -16.74 -19.80 -9.26
C ARG A 454 -17.91 -19.15 -8.51
N GLN A 455 -17.87 -17.83 -8.30
CA GLN A 455 -18.99 -17.14 -7.65
C GLN A 455 -20.30 -17.28 -8.43
N GLN A 456 -20.23 -17.25 -9.75
CA GLN A 456 -21.40 -17.43 -10.60
C GLN A 456 -21.95 -18.87 -10.53
N GLN A 457 -21.08 -19.86 -10.52
CA GLN A 457 -21.49 -21.28 -10.34
C GLN A 457 -22.19 -21.49 -8.99
N LEU A 458 -21.64 -20.93 -7.90
CA LEU A 458 -22.25 -21.04 -6.56
C LEU A 458 -23.63 -20.36 -6.50
N LYS A 459 -23.79 -19.21 -7.14
CA LYS A 459 -25.12 -18.54 -7.24
C LYS A 459 -26.11 -19.42 -7.99
N ASN A 460 -25.73 -19.98 -9.14
CA ASN A 460 -26.59 -20.82 -9.94
C ASN A 460 -26.96 -22.14 -9.23
N ALA A 461 -26.08 -22.68 -8.38
CA ALA A 461 -26.36 -23.86 -7.57
C ALA A 461 -27.32 -23.56 -6.40
N ALA A 462 -27.28 -22.36 -5.84
CA ALA A 462 -28.17 -21.93 -4.75
C ALA A 462 -29.60 -21.55 -5.22
N THR A 463 -29.77 -21.33 -6.53
CA THR A 463 -31.08 -21.02 -7.16
C THR A 463 -31.78 -22.24 -7.74
N LYS A 464 -31.15 -23.39 -7.78
CA LYS A 464 -31.68 -24.71 -8.06
C LYS A 464 -32.02 -25.48 -6.78
#